data_5e339430384c3dfe74f5e6f4ceca4bb2
#
_entry.id   5e339430384c3dfe74f5e6f4ceca4bb2
#
_cell.length_a   1.000
_cell.length_b   1.000
_cell.length_c   1.000
_cell.angle_alpha   90.00
_cell.angle_beta   90.00
_cell.angle_gamma   90.00
#
_symmetry.space_group_name_H-M   'P 1'
#
loop_
_entity.id
_entity.type
_entity.pdbx_description
1 polymer ?
#
loop_
_entity_poly.entity_id
_entity_poly.type
_entity_poly.pdbx_seq_one_letter_code
_entity_poly.pdbx_strand_id
1 'polypeptide(L)'
;MIVYDKLARVAFGLVLTVGFAGAASAAERLRIAYLKTGTLGWEIVLMKARGLDKAADLEIEAIELASTEGGKIALQGGGADIIVSDWLWVARERALGDKLLFAPYSSAPGAVMVAADSPIHAIGDLAGRKLGVAGGPIDKSWLLLQAAARQAGLDLAQVARPQYGAPPLIAEKLAQGEFDAALEFWNYCADLELRGFRRAVEIADVEKQLGAAGPVSMTGYVFSEAFAASHEQALRRYLAAAARVRAILAAEPDAWAPIKAQLHLRDETALALYRKRYLEGAVKRPVAEEAADARVLFHALAVIGGKDLVGEASDLDASSFFDAKAGD
;
A
#
# COMPACT_ATOMS: atom_id res chain seq x y z
N MET A 1 30.07 -71.61 64.69
CA MET A 1 30.39 -70.17 64.84
C MET A 1 30.19 -69.53 63.43
N ILE A 2 29.01 -68.91 63.24
CA ILE A 2 28.50 -68.53 61.93
C ILE A 2 28.58 -67.00 61.85
N VAL A 3 29.37 -66.49 60.95
CA VAL A 3 29.49 -65.04 60.66
C VAL A 3 28.56 -64.70 59.48
N TYR A 4 27.58 -63.81 59.79
CA TYR A 4 26.68 -63.29 58.75
C TYR A 4 27.27 -62.03 58.11
N ASP A 5 27.47 -62.13 56.82
CA ASP A 5 27.93 -61.02 55.96
C ASP A 5 26.70 -60.22 55.43
N LYS A 6 26.67 -58.93 55.69
CA LYS A 6 25.57 -58.04 55.24
C LYS A 6 25.95 -57.35 53.94
N LEU A 7 25.40 -57.82 52.84
CA LEU A 7 25.47 -57.13 51.56
C LEU A 7 24.52 -55.95 51.52
N ALA A 8 25.05 -54.73 51.53
CA ALA A 8 24.33 -53.49 51.27
C ALA A 8 24.13 -53.30 49.76
N ARG A 9 22.88 -53.32 49.29
CA ARG A 9 22.50 -52.96 47.90
C ARG A 9 22.36 -51.44 47.83
N VAL A 10 23.27 -50.79 47.11
CA VAL A 10 23.15 -49.38 46.69
C VAL A 10 22.36 -49.38 45.39
N ALA A 11 21.11 -48.86 45.45
CA ALA A 11 20.29 -48.61 44.28
C ALA A 11 20.69 -47.25 43.69
N PHE A 12 21.35 -47.30 42.52
CA PHE A 12 21.69 -46.09 41.78
C PHE A 12 20.46 -45.67 40.94
N GLY A 13 19.72 -44.69 41.43
CA GLY A 13 18.57 -44.10 40.71
C GLY A 13 19.04 -43.21 39.53
N LEU A 14 18.89 -43.70 38.32
CA LEU A 14 19.13 -42.92 37.10
C LEU A 14 17.96 -41.97 36.88
N VAL A 15 18.13 -40.68 37.23
CA VAL A 15 17.17 -39.64 36.92
C VAL A 15 17.36 -39.25 35.46
N LEU A 16 16.46 -39.72 34.59
CA LEU A 16 16.37 -39.27 33.18
C LEU A 16 15.74 -37.86 33.19
N THR A 17 16.55 -36.83 33.10
CA THR A 17 16.08 -35.48 32.76
C THR A 17 15.76 -35.43 31.26
N VAL A 18 14.49 -35.60 30.92
CA VAL A 18 13.98 -35.30 29.57
C VAL A 18 14.02 -33.78 29.39
N GLY A 19 15.10 -33.29 28.80
CA GLY A 19 15.19 -31.92 28.37
C GLY A 19 14.18 -31.72 27.25
N PHE A 20 13.11 -30.97 27.50
CA PHE A 20 12.29 -30.38 26.45
C PHE A 20 13.19 -29.39 25.68
N ALA A 21 13.88 -29.87 24.67
CA ALA A 21 14.42 -29.00 23.64
C ALA A 21 13.19 -28.41 22.93
N GLY A 22 12.79 -27.20 23.32
CA GLY A 22 11.82 -26.43 22.55
C GLY A 22 12.34 -26.35 21.12
N ALA A 23 11.67 -27.01 20.19
CA ALA A 23 11.97 -26.85 18.78
C ALA A 23 11.88 -25.35 18.48
N ALA A 24 13.02 -24.68 18.29
CA ALA A 24 13.05 -23.35 17.73
C ALA A 24 12.33 -23.46 16.38
N SER A 25 11.10 -22.99 16.31
CA SER A 25 10.37 -22.91 15.03
C SER A 25 11.22 -22.07 14.11
N ALA A 26 11.57 -22.61 12.95
CA ALA A 26 12.26 -21.84 11.93
C ALA A 26 11.36 -20.64 11.58
N ALA A 27 11.98 -19.45 11.46
CA ALA A 27 11.25 -18.25 11.07
C ALA A 27 10.48 -18.50 9.77
N GLU A 28 9.21 -18.10 9.77
CA GLU A 28 8.34 -18.33 8.62
C GLU A 28 8.68 -17.38 7.48
N ARG A 29 8.95 -17.92 6.30
CA ARG A 29 9.35 -17.15 5.12
C ARG A 29 8.14 -16.57 4.42
N LEU A 30 8.17 -15.26 4.16
CA LEU A 30 7.17 -14.54 3.38
C LEU A 30 7.82 -13.82 2.20
N ARG A 31 7.32 -14.09 1.00
CA ARG A 31 7.77 -13.46 -0.26
C ARG A 31 6.91 -12.24 -0.54
N ILE A 32 7.49 -11.05 -0.39
CA ILE A 32 6.78 -9.79 -0.54
C ILE A 32 7.31 -9.05 -1.76
N ALA A 33 6.46 -8.91 -2.78
CA ALA A 33 6.83 -8.20 -3.99
C ALA A 33 6.35 -6.73 -3.94
N TYR A 34 7.22 -5.80 -4.28
CA TYR A 34 6.98 -4.37 -4.20
C TYR A 34 7.61 -3.61 -5.36
N LEU A 35 7.04 -2.45 -5.69
CA LEU A 35 7.60 -1.57 -6.70
C LEU A 35 8.86 -0.89 -6.18
N LYS A 36 9.91 -0.82 -7.01
CA LYS A 36 11.14 -0.06 -6.74
C LYS A 36 10.85 1.40 -6.38
N THR A 37 9.87 2.01 -7.04
CA THR A 37 9.45 3.40 -6.84
C THR A 37 8.35 3.55 -5.79
N GLY A 38 7.91 2.44 -5.19
CA GLY A 38 6.85 2.41 -4.19
C GLY A 38 7.37 2.56 -2.75
N THR A 39 6.48 2.96 -1.87
CA THR A 39 6.81 3.27 -0.47
C THR A 39 6.93 2.04 0.43
N LEU A 40 6.42 0.87 -0.01
CA LEU A 40 6.59 -0.37 0.75
C LEU A 40 8.07 -0.75 0.92
N GLY A 41 8.92 -0.42 -0.06
CA GLY A 41 10.37 -0.62 0.05
C GLY A 41 10.97 0.10 1.26
N TRP A 42 10.48 1.29 1.61
CA TRP A 42 10.95 2.03 2.80
C TRP A 42 10.59 1.31 4.10
N GLU A 43 9.35 0.77 4.17
CA GLU A 43 8.91 0.00 5.33
C GLU A 43 9.72 -1.28 5.51
N ILE A 44 10.00 -2.00 4.42
CA ILE A 44 10.82 -3.22 4.45
C ILE A 44 12.24 -2.92 4.91
N VAL A 45 12.87 -1.84 4.40
CA VAL A 45 14.19 -1.41 4.83
C VAL A 45 14.23 -1.12 6.33
N LEU A 46 13.25 -0.35 6.82
CA LEU A 46 13.19 -0.02 8.25
C LEU A 46 12.85 -1.25 9.11
N MET A 47 11.93 -2.11 8.65
CA MET A 47 11.58 -3.36 9.32
C MET A 47 12.81 -4.22 9.56
N LYS A 48 13.63 -4.43 8.53
CA LYS A 48 14.88 -5.20 8.62
C LYS A 48 15.94 -4.49 9.47
N ALA A 49 16.11 -3.18 9.31
CA ALA A 49 17.09 -2.40 10.07
C ALA A 49 16.79 -2.41 11.59
N ARG A 50 15.53 -2.47 11.99
CA ARG A 50 15.09 -2.53 13.38
C ARG A 50 14.87 -3.96 13.87
N GLY A 51 15.09 -4.99 13.04
CA GLY A 51 14.89 -6.41 13.38
C GLY A 51 13.45 -6.78 13.72
N LEU A 52 12.47 -6.02 13.20
CA LEU A 52 11.05 -6.25 13.49
C LEU A 52 10.51 -7.52 12.81
N ASP A 53 11.08 -7.90 11.66
CA ASP A 53 10.83 -9.17 11.00
C ASP A 53 11.25 -10.34 11.88
N LYS A 54 12.49 -10.31 12.39
CA LYS A 54 13.02 -11.34 13.30
C LYS A 54 12.26 -11.40 14.63
N ALA A 55 11.91 -10.23 15.19
CA ALA A 55 11.11 -10.16 16.41
C ALA A 55 9.68 -10.72 16.21
N ALA A 56 9.21 -10.77 14.97
CA ALA A 56 7.96 -11.38 14.58
C ALA A 56 8.10 -12.84 14.12
N ASP A 57 9.26 -13.49 14.32
CA ASP A 57 9.58 -14.83 13.81
C ASP A 57 9.32 -14.96 12.30
N LEU A 58 9.73 -13.95 11.52
CA LEU A 58 9.57 -13.90 10.06
C LEU A 58 10.91 -13.75 9.34
N GLU A 59 11.01 -14.40 8.18
CA GLU A 59 12.04 -14.17 7.18
C GLU A 59 11.40 -13.49 5.96
N ILE A 60 11.60 -12.17 5.82
CA ILE A 60 11.05 -11.42 4.70
C ILE A 60 11.96 -11.52 3.49
N GLU A 61 11.51 -12.23 2.45
CA GLU A 61 12.08 -12.18 1.11
C GLU A 61 11.44 -11.02 0.33
N ALA A 62 12.20 -9.95 0.14
CA ALA A 62 11.75 -8.76 -0.57
C ALA A 62 12.07 -8.88 -2.06
N ILE A 63 11.04 -8.85 -2.91
CA ILE A 63 11.14 -9.01 -4.37
C ILE A 63 10.85 -7.65 -5.02
N GLU A 64 11.89 -7.01 -5.54
CA GLU A 64 11.76 -5.72 -6.21
C GLU A 64 11.24 -5.89 -7.64
N LEU A 65 10.24 -5.13 -8.01
CA LEU A 65 9.59 -5.17 -9.31
C LEU A 65 9.60 -3.81 -10.01
N ALA A 66 9.60 -3.85 -11.33
CA ALA A 66 9.58 -2.65 -12.17
C ALA A 66 8.16 -2.11 -12.41
N SER A 67 7.12 -2.94 -12.28
CA SER A 67 5.73 -2.55 -12.59
C SER A 67 4.72 -3.25 -11.67
N THR A 68 3.55 -2.64 -11.54
CA THR A 68 2.41 -3.20 -10.80
C THR A 68 1.94 -4.52 -11.43
N GLU A 69 1.93 -4.59 -12.77
CA GLU A 69 1.54 -5.81 -13.49
C GLU A 69 2.49 -6.98 -13.20
N GLY A 70 3.80 -6.71 -13.05
CA GLY A 70 4.76 -7.73 -12.60
C GLY A 70 4.39 -8.30 -11.23
N GLY A 71 3.86 -7.47 -10.33
CA GLY A 71 3.38 -7.91 -9.02
C GLY A 71 2.18 -8.85 -9.13
N LYS A 72 1.18 -8.47 -9.93
CA LYS A 72 -0.01 -9.29 -10.16
C LYS A 72 0.36 -10.67 -10.74
N ILE A 73 1.24 -10.69 -11.75
CA ILE A 73 1.76 -11.93 -12.34
C ILE A 73 2.51 -12.76 -11.30
N ALA A 74 3.34 -12.14 -10.47
CA ALA A 74 4.09 -12.83 -9.41
C ALA A 74 3.15 -13.47 -8.38
N LEU A 75 2.09 -12.79 -7.96
CA LEU A 75 1.10 -13.34 -7.03
C LEU A 75 0.33 -14.49 -7.65
N GLN A 76 -0.23 -14.31 -8.85
CA GLN A 76 -1.00 -15.33 -9.56
C GLN A 76 -0.16 -16.55 -9.93
N GLY A 77 1.11 -16.34 -10.28
CA GLY A 77 2.06 -17.41 -10.59
C GLY A 77 2.70 -18.09 -9.37
N GLY A 78 2.34 -17.67 -8.15
CA GLY A 78 2.93 -18.21 -6.92
C GLY A 78 4.39 -17.80 -6.69
N GLY A 79 4.88 -16.78 -7.37
CA GLY A 79 6.21 -16.18 -7.18
C GLY A 79 6.29 -15.21 -6.00
N ALA A 80 5.16 -14.70 -5.54
CA ALA A 80 5.04 -13.87 -4.35
C ALA A 80 3.84 -14.31 -3.51
N ASP A 81 3.89 -14.08 -2.20
CA ASP A 81 2.80 -14.37 -1.26
C ASP A 81 1.95 -13.13 -1.00
N ILE A 82 2.59 -11.97 -0.99
CA ILE A 82 1.98 -10.67 -0.73
C ILE A 82 2.52 -9.66 -1.76
N ILE A 83 1.61 -8.86 -2.32
CA ILE A 83 1.95 -7.72 -3.18
C ILE A 83 1.26 -6.46 -2.69
N VAL A 84 1.62 -5.29 -3.23
CA VAL A 84 0.79 -4.08 -3.13
C VAL A 84 0.01 -3.90 -4.42
N SER A 85 -1.31 -3.83 -4.29
CA SER A 85 -2.23 -3.57 -5.39
C SER A 85 -3.46 -2.82 -4.88
N ASP A 86 -4.57 -2.87 -5.61
CA ASP A 86 -5.80 -2.15 -5.30
C ASP A 86 -7.01 -3.10 -5.21
N TRP A 87 -8.04 -2.66 -4.50
CA TRP A 87 -9.27 -3.42 -4.31
C TRP A 87 -10.12 -3.52 -5.60
N LEU A 88 -9.93 -2.68 -6.61
CA LEU A 88 -10.58 -2.83 -7.91
C LEU A 88 -10.08 -4.08 -8.63
N TRP A 89 -8.75 -4.28 -8.64
CA TRP A 89 -8.17 -5.50 -9.17
C TRP A 89 -8.63 -6.73 -8.36
N VAL A 90 -8.68 -6.63 -7.03
CA VAL A 90 -9.23 -7.72 -6.20
C VAL A 90 -10.67 -8.04 -6.57
N ALA A 91 -11.55 -7.04 -6.74
CA ALA A 91 -12.92 -7.25 -7.18
C ALA A 91 -13.00 -7.93 -8.54
N ARG A 92 -12.18 -7.50 -9.50
CA ARG A 92 -12.10 -8.08 -10.85
C ARG A 92 -11.69 -9.55 -10.81
N GLU A 93 -10.63 -9.89 -10.09
CA GLU A 93 -10.14 -11.28 -10.01
C GLU A 93 -11.13 -12.17 -9.25
N ARG A 94 -11.78 -11.64 -8.20
CA ARG A 94 -12.84 -12.38 -7.49
C ARG A 94 -14.04 -12.70 -8.39
N ALA A 95 -14.40 -11.81 -9.30
CA ALA A 95 -15.44 -12.07 -10.31
C ALA A 95 -15.04 -13.16 -11.31
N LEU A 96 -13.75 -13.40 -11.50
CA LEU A 96 -13.22 -14.49 -12.33
C LEU A 96 -13.02 -15.81 -11.55
N GLY A 97 -13.23 -15.79 -10.22
CA GLY A 97 -13.10 -16.95 -9.33
C GLY A 97 -11.86 -16.98 -8.48
N ASP A 98 -10.91 -16.09 -8.67
CA ASP A 98 -9.69 -15.97 -7.86
C ASP A 98 -10.01 -15.30 -6.53
N LYS A 99 -9.88 -16.04 -5.44
CA LYS A 99 -10.20 -15.55 -4.10
C LYS A 99 -9.04 -14.75 -3.51
N LEU A 100 -8.97 -13.47 -3.86
CA LEU A 100 -8.01 -12.52 -3.31
C LEU A 100 -8.60 -11.73 -2.14
N LEU A 101 -7.73 -11.32 -1.21
CA LEU A 101 -8.03 -10.45 -0.08
C LEU A 101 -7.17 -9.18 -0.15
N PHE A 102 -7.70 -8.11 0.43
CA PHE A 102 -7.10 -6.79 0.48
C PHE A 102 -6.99 -6.30 1.92
N ALA A 103 -5.79 -6.00 2.40
CA ALA A 103 -5.58 -5.32 3.68
C ALA A 103 -5.13 -3.88 3.43
N PRO A 104 -5.81 -2.85 3.96
CA PRO A 104 -5.48 -1.45 3.73
C PRO A 104 -4.02 -1.11 4.04
N TYR A 105 -3.36 -0.36 3.13
CA TYR A 105 -1.97 0.06 3.26
C TYR A 105 -1.81 1.57 3.30
N SER A 106 -2.39 2.30 2.32
CA SER A 106 -2.25 3.75 2.21
C SER A 106 -3.47 4.40 1.58
N SER A 107 -3.93 5.48 2.22
CA SER A 107 -4.99 6.37 1.73
C SER A 107 -4.44 7.69 1.16
N ALA A 108 -3.19 7.72 0.68
CA ALA A 108 -2.58 8.90 0.04
C ALA A 108 -2.68 8.80 -1.49
N PRO A 109 -3.73 9.35 -2.12
CA PRO A 109 -3.95 9.16 -3.56
C PRO A 109 -3.13 10.12 -4.44
N GLY A 110 -2.71 11.25 -3.91
CA GLY A 110 -2.04 12.31 -4.66
C GLY A 110 -2.91 13.51 -4.98
N ALA A 111 -2.52 14.30 -6.00
CA ALA A 111 -3.19 15.55 -6.34
C ALA A 111 -2.94 15.97 -7.79
N VAL A 112 -3.75 16.90 -8.29
CA VAL A 112 -3.43 17.70 -9.47
C VAL A 112 -2.45 18.79 -9.06
N MET A 113 -1.25 18.76 -9.62
CA MET A 113 -0.17 19.71 -9.38
C MET A 113 -0.12 20.76 -10.48
N VAL A 114 0.17 22.00 -10.11
CA VAL A 114 0.31 23.13 -11.04
C VAL A 114 1.42 24.08 -10.59
N ALA A 115 1.90 24.95 -11.48
CA ALA A 115 2.81 26.03 -11.11
C ALA A 115 2.16 26.95 -10.04
N ALA A 116 2.98 27.60 -9.22
CA ALA A 116 2.50 28.41 -8.10
C ALA A 116 1.53 29.53 -8.53
N ASP A 117 1.78 30.15 -9.68
CA ASP A 117 1.01 31.24 -10.28
C ASP A 117 -0.06 30.78 -11.29
N SER A 118 -0.27 29.48 -11.44
CA SER A 118 -1.27 28.92 -12.36
C SER A 118 -2.69 29.39 -11.99
N PRO A 119 -3.54 29.71 -12.98
CA PRO A 119 -4.94 30.04 -12.76
C PRO A 119 -5.83 28.83 -12.46
N ILE A 120 -5.29 27.62 -12.46
CA ILE A 120 -6.05 26.38 -12.23
C ILE A 120 -6.21 26.19 -10.71
N HIS A 121 -7.46 26.17 -10.22
CA HIS A 121 -7.81 25.98 -8.81
C HIS A 121 -8.83 24.87 -8.57
N ALA A 122 -9.55 24.46 -9.61
CA ALA A 122 -10.61 23.46 -9.55
C ALA A 122 -10.59 22.53 -10.78
N ILE A 123 -11.36 21.44 -10.71
CA ILE A 123 -11.50 20.47 -11.81
C ILE A 123 -11.94 21.13 -13.12
N GLY A 124 -12.88 22.10 -13.02
CA GLY A 124 -13.40 22.81 -14.21
C GLY A 124 -12.34 23.59 -14.98
N ASP A 125 -11.32 24.10 -14.29
CA ASP A 125 -10.23 24.88 -14.90
C ASP A 125 -9.28 24.02 -15.77
N LEU A 126 -9.41 22.69 -15.71
CA LEU A 126 -8.62 21.76 -16.53
C LEU A 126 -9.12 21.70 -17.97
N ALA A 127 -10.30 22.24 -18.28
CA ALA A 127 -10.83 22.29 -19.65
C ALA A 127 -9.86 23.04 -20.60
N GLY A 128 -9.52 22.43 -21.71
CA GLY A 128 -8.59 22.97 -22.71
C GLY A 128 -7.10 22.90 -22.30
N ARG A 129 -6.78 22.45 -21.08
CA ARG A 129 -5.40 22.40 -20.57
C ARG A 129 -4.68 21.14 -21.01
N LYS A 130 -3.35 21.22 -21.14
CA LYS A 130 -2.49 20.06 -21.28
C LYS A 130 -2.30 19.43 -19.92
N LEU A 131 -2.88 18.24 -19.72
CA LEU A 131 -2.84 17.54 -18.46
C LEU A 131 -1.93 16.30 -18.55
N GLY A 132 -0.84 16.28 -17.80
CA GLY A 132 -0.07 15.06 -17.58
C GLY A 132 -0.81 14.16 -16.58
N VAL A 133 -0.87 12.87 -16.83
CA VAL A 133 -1.52 11.88 -15.94
C VAL A 133 -0.52 10.77 -15.64
N ALA A 134 -0.09 10.67 -14.41
CA ALA A 134 0.76 9.58 -13.94
C ALA A 134 0.02 8.24 -14.01
N GLY A 135 0.68 7.21 -14.55
CA GLY A 135 0.05 5.91 -14.81
C GLY A 135 -0.54 5.82 -16.21
N GLY A 136 -1.78 5.39 -16.32
CA GLY A 136 -2.43 5.14 -17.61
C GLY A 136 -3.88 5.61 -17.66
N PRO A 137 -4.59 5.35 -18.77
CA PRO A 137 -6.00 5.75 -18.94
C PRO A 137 -6.95 5.19 -17.87
N ILE A 138 -6.58 4.08 -17.24
CA ILE A 138 -7.34 3.43 -16.16
C ILE A 138 -6.72 3.66 -14.76
N ASP A 139 -5.85 4.68 -14.61
CA ASP A 139 -5.37 5.09 -13.28
C ASP A 139 -6.54 5.56 -12.41
N LYS A 140 -6.55 5.13 -11.15
CA LYS A 140 -7.68 5.34 -10.24
C LYS A 140 -7.91 6.82 -9.94
N SER A 141 -6.85 7.57 -9.69
CA SER A 141 -6.95 9.01 -9.41
C SER A 141 -7.51 9.77 -10.62
N TRP A 142 -7.11 9.36 -11.82
CA TRP A 142 -7.65 9.91 -13.07
C TRP A 142 -9.14 9.60 -13.24
N LEU A 143 -9.55 8.36 -12.97
CA LEU A 143 -10.96 7.95 -13.07
C LEU A 143 -11.83 8.63 -12.01
N LEU A 144 -11.33 8.80 -10.77
CA LEU A 144 -12.00 9.58 -9.72
C LEU A 144 -12.20 11.03 -10.17
N LEU A 145 -11.16 11.64 -10.74
CA LEU A 145 -11.23 13.02 -11.23
C LEU A 145 -12.27 13.17 -12.35
N GLN A 146 -12.33 12.20 -13.29
CA GLN A 146 -13.36 12.16 -14.33
C GLN A 146 -14.77 11.96 -13.74
N ALA A 147 -14.92 11.08 -12.75
CA ALA A 147 -16.22 10.85 -12.11
C ALA A 147 -16.75 12.13 -11.45
N ALA A 148 -15.90 12.84 -10.72
CA ALA A 148 -16.26 14.12 -10.11
C ALA A 148 -16.57 15.20 -11.16
N ALA A 149 -15.80 15.27 -12.24
CA ALA A 149 -16.06 16.19 -13.36
C ALA A 149 -17.44 15.94 -13.99
N ARG A 150 -17.81 14.66 -14.19
CA ARG A 150 -19.13 14.30 -14.75
C ARG A 150 -20.30 14.72 -13.84
N GLN A 151 -20.14 14.68 -12.51
CA GLN A 151 -21.17 15.21 -11.61
C GLN A 151 -21.43 16.70 -11.84
N ALA A 152 -20.39 17.44 -12.30
CA ALA A 152 -20.52 18.84 -12.69
C ALA A 152 -20.88 19.04 -14.18
N GLY A 153 -21.26 17.99 -14.90
CA GLY A 153 -21.63 18.03 -16.31
C GLY A 153 -20.45 18.16 -17.28
N LEU A 154 -19.23 17.88 -16.84
CA LEU A 154 -18.00 18.02 -17.63
C LEU A 154 -17.42 16.67 -18.01
N ASP A 155 -17.25 16.38 -19.28
CA ASP A 155 -16.48 15.22 -19.76
C ASP A 155 -14.98 15.60 -19.87
N LEU A 156 -14.27 15.42 -18.74
CA LEU A 156 -12.88 15.84 -18.63
C LEU A 156 -11.96 15.13 -19.62
N ALA A 157 -12.25 13.89 -19.98
CA ALA A 157 -11.46 13.15 -20.96
C ALA A 157 -11.50 13.77 -22.37
N GLN A 158 -12.61 14.45 -22.70
CA GLN A 158 -12.77 15.13 -23.98
C GLN A 158 -12.30 16.59 -23.94
N VAL A 159 -12.57 17.31 -22.84
CA VAL A 159 -12.29 18.75 -22.79
C VAL A 159 -10.88 19.08 -22.31
N ALA A 160 -10.23 18.24 -21.51
CA ALA A 160 -8.81 18.32 -21.23
C ALA A 160 -8.02 17.61 -22.37
N ARG A 161 -6.71 17.77 -22.36
CA ARG A 161 -5.79 17.07 -23.27
C ARG A 161 -4.86 16.17 -22.48
N PRO A 162 -5.36 15.01 -21.99
CA PRO A 162 -4.59 14.13 -21.12
C PRO A 162 -3.46 13.46 -21.91
N GLN A 163 -2.27 13.39 -21.28
CA GLN A 163 -1.13 12.60 -21.75
C GLN A 163 -0.66 11.72 -20.61
N TYR A 164 -0.55 10.42 -20.87
CA TYR A 164 -0.23 9.41 -19.86
C TYR A 164 1.25 9.07 -19.87
N GLY A 165 1.80 8.76 -18.71
CA GLY A 165 3.20 8.36 -18.59
C GLY A 165 3.60 7.91 -17.21
N ALA A 166 4.85 7.46 -17.10
CA ALA A 166 5.41 7.12 -15.79
C ALA A 166 5.49 8.38 -14.90
N PRO A 167 5.21 8.27 -13.59
CA PRO A 167 5.16 9.41 -12.68
C PRO A 167 6.39 10.34 -12.76
N PRO A 168 7.65 9.84 -12.73
CA PRO A 168 8.79 10.73 -12.81
C PRO A 168 8.87 11.52 -14.13
N LEU A 169 8.39 10.93 -15.24
CA LEU A 169 8.34 11.63 -16.54
C LEU A 169 7.29 12.74 -16.53
N ILE A 170 6.11 12.47 -15.98
CA ILE A 170 5.02 13.44 -15.90
C ILE A 170 5.41 14.61 -15.00
N ALA A 171 6.01 14.34 -13.84
CA ALA A 171 6.49 15.38 -12.93
C ALA A 171 7.55 16.27 -13.60
N GLU A 172 8.50 15.66 -14.33
CA GLU A 172 9.55 16.43 -15.01
C GLU A 172 9.00 17.30 -16.14
N LYS A 173 8.06 16.79 -16.94
CA LYS A 173 7.40 17.56 -18.01
C LYS A 173 6.56 18.73 -17.48
N LEU A 174 5.90 18.56 -16.32
CA LEU A 174 5.25 19.68 -15.64
C LEU A 174 6.28 20.74 -15.25
N ALA A 175 7.40 20.32 -14.66
CA ALA A 175 8.44 21.23 -14.24
C ALA A 175 9.14 21.98 -15.40
N GLN A 176 9.14 21.40 -16.58
CA GLN A 176 9.65 22.02 -17.82
C GLN A 176 8.59 22.90 -18.51
N GLY A 177 7.36 22.96 -17.99
CA GLY A 177 6.27 23.76 -18.59
C GLY A 177 5.63 23.11 -19.82
N GLU A 178 5.88 21.83 -20.09
CA GLU A 178 5.23 21.12 -21.19
C GLU A 178 3.75 20.82 -20.90
N PHE A 179 3.38 20.71 -19.60
CA PHE A 179 2.02 20.56 -19.10
C PHE A 179 1.56 21.80 -18.32
N ASP A 180 0.28 22.12 -18.42
CA ASP A 180 -0.37 23.16 -17.61
C ASP A 180 -0.66 22.63 -16.19
N ALA A 181 -0.92 21.33 -16.07
CA ALA A 181 -1.20 20.61 -14.84
C ALA A 181 -0.71 19.15 -14.93
N ALA A 182 -0.46 18.52 -13.80
CA ALA A 182 -0.14 17.10 -13.71
C ALA A 182 -0.88 16.43 -12.56
N LEU A 183 -1.60 15.35 -12.85
CA LEU A 183 -2.13 14.45 -11.84
C LEU A 183 -1.03 13.46 -11.45
N GLU A 184 -0.60 13.53 -10.19
CA GLU A 184 0.56 12.80 -9.69
C GLU A 184 0.27 12.03 -8.42
N PHE A 185 1.04 10.96 -8.19
CA PHE A 185 1.03 10.23 -6.93
C PHE A 185 1.63 11.08 -5.82
N TRP A 186 1.21 10.83 -4.58
CA TRP A 186 1.52 11.68 -3.43
C TRP A 186 3.02 11.99 -3.24
N ASN A 187 3.91 11.03 -3.51
CA ASN A 187 5.36 11.20 -3.36
C ASN A 187 5.95 12.12 -4.43
N TYR A 188 5.46 12.06 -5.67
CA TYR A 188 5.83 12.99 -6.73
C TYR A 188 5.18 14.37 -6.54
N CYS A 189 3.99 14.43 -5.94
CA CYS A 189 3.43 15.69 -5.49
C CYS A 189 4.35 16.36 -4.45
N ALA A 190 4.89 15.60 -3.48
CA ALA A 190 5.83 16.12 -2.49
C ALA A 190 7.12 16.64 -3.14
N ASP A 191 7.67 15.93 -4.15
CA ASP A 191 8.82 16.41 -4.92
C ASP A 191 8.53 17.72 -5.66
N LEU A 192 7.39 17.82 -6.31
CA LEU A 192 6.95 19.04 -7.00
C LEU A 192 6.73 20.21 -6.01
N GLU A 193 6.18 19.95 -4.82
CA GLU A 193 6.03 20.96 -3.75
C GLU A 193 7.41 21.54 -3.35
N LEU A 194 8.45 20.69 -3.23
CA LEU A 194 9.83 21.14 -2.96
C LEU A 194 10.42 21.99 -4.09
N ARG A 195 9.88 21.86 -5.29
CA ARG A 195 10.25 22.63 -6.48
C ARG A 195 9.38 23.88 -6.68
N GLY A 196 8.48 24.20 -5.71
CA GLY A 196 7.63 25.40 -5.72
C GLY A 196 6.31 25.26 -6.45
N PHE A 197 5.91 24.03 -6.84
CA PHE A 197 4.57 23.75 -7.37
C PHE A 197 3.55 23.66 -6.24
N ARG A 198 2.26 23.84 -6.56
CA ARG A 198 1.18 23.70 -5.61
C ARG A 198 0.15 22.65 -6.02
N ARG A 199 -0.55 22.13 -5.05
CA ARG A 199 -1.71 21.28 -5.24
C ARG A 199 -2.91 22.14 -5.61
N ALA A 200 -3.54 21.86 -6.75
CA ALA A 200 -4.75 22.56 -7.20
C ALA A 200 -6.02 21.77 -6.84
N VAL A 201 -5.97 20.44 -6.93
CA VAL A 201 -7.08 19.55 -6.58
C VAL A 201 -6.51 18.36 -5.81
N GLU A 202 -6.95 18.17 -4.58
CA GLU A 202 -6.63 16.99 -3.78
C GLU A 202 -7.55 15.85 -4.17
N ILE A 203 -7.00 14.67 -4.48
CA ILE A 203 -7.86 13.51 -4.83
C ILE A 203 -8.63 13.01 -3.60
N ALA A 204 -8.12 13.19 -2.39
CA ALA A 204 -8.88 12.90 -1.17
C ALA A 204 -10.17 13.75 -1.04
N ASP A 205 -10.19 14.97 -1.54
CA ASP A 205 -11.41 15.78 -1.57
C ASP A 205 -12.35 15.34 -2.71
N VAL A 206 -11.80 14.85 -3.82
CA VAL A 206 -12.58 14.22 -4.88
C VAL A 206 -13.27 12.94 -4.38
N GLU A 207 -12.62 12.10 -3.58
CA GLU A 207 -13.23 10.93 -2.95
C GLU A 207 -14.44 11.31 -2.09
N LYS A 208 -14.31 12.37 -1.26
CA LYS A 208 -15.42 12.89 -0.46
C LYS A 208 -16.56 13.42 -1.33
N GLN A 209 -16.24 14.16 -2.39
CA GLN A 209 -17.27 14.66 -3.34
C GLN A 209 -18.04 13.49 -3.97
N LEU A 210 -17.38 12.36 -4.21
CA LEU A 210 -18.00 11.15 -4.76
C LEU A 210 -18.77 10.32 -3.71
N GLY A 211 -18.77 10.73 -2.44
CA GLY A 211 -19.59 10.16 -1.38
C GLY A 211 -18.84 9.32 -0.35
N ALA A 212 -17.51 9.27 -0.39
CA ALA A 212 -16.74 8.64 0.69
C ALA A 212 -16.85 9.47 1.98
N ALA A 213 -17.17 8.84 3.11
CA ALA A 213 -17.28 9.51 4.40
C ALA A 213 -15.91 9.90 4.98
N GLY A 214 -14.83 9.24 4.53
CA GLY A 214 -13.47 9.53 4.95
C GLY A 214 -12.43 9.02 3.97
N PRO A 215 -11.12 9.12 4.29
CA PRO A 215 -10.05 8.62 3.44
C PRO A 215 -10.20 7.12 3.15
N VAL A 216 -10.01 6.73 1.91
CA VAL A 216 -10.07 5.34 1.45
C VAL A 216 -8.69 4.87 1.02
N SER A 217 -8.25 3.73 1.52
CA SER A 217 -7.00 3.12 1.08
C SER A 217 -7.17 2.56 -0.33
N MET A 218 -6.73 3.33 -1.34
CA MET A 218 -6.74 2.87 -2.74
C MET A 218 -5.73 1.77 -2.98
N THR A 219 -4.66 1.70 -2.18
CA THR A 219 -3.65 0.65 -2.23
C THR A 219 -3.62 -0.15 -0.94
N GLY A 220 -3.44 -1.47 -1.07
CA GLY A 220 -3.37 -2.40 0.06
C GLY A 220 -2.43 -3.56 -0.21
N TYR A 221 -2.15 -4.33 0.83
CA TYR A 221 -1.55 -5.64 0.69
C TYR A 221 -2.58 -6.58 0.10
N VAL A 222 -2.21 -7.28 -0.97
CA VAL A 222 -3.08 -8.25 -1.63
C VAL A 222 -2.42 -9.63 -1.57
N PHE A 223 -3.21 -10.62 -1.20
CA PHE A 223 -2.83 -12.02 -1.05
C PHE A 223 -4.05 -12.92 -1.28
N SER A 224 -3.83 -14.23 -1.48
CA SER A 224 -4.95 -15.16 -1.67
C SER A 224 -5.61 -15.56 -0.35
N GLU A 225 -6.92 -15.90 -0.38
CA GLU A 225 -7.62 -16.51 0.76
C GLU A 225 -6.95 -17.82 1.21
N ALA A 226 -6.45 -18.61 0.26
CA ALA A 226 -5.76 -19.86 0.56
C ALA A 226 -4.46 -19.60 1.35
N PHE A 227 -3.68 -18.59 0.94
CA PHE A 227 -2.50 -18.17 1.69
C PHE A 227 -2.87 -17.66 3.08
N ALA A 228 -3.88 -16.78 3.18
CA ALA A 228 -4.33 -16.25 4.46
C ALA A 228 -4.79 -17.35 5.42
N ALA A 229 -5.49 -18.39 4.92
CA ALA A 229 -5.94 -19.51 5.74
C ALA A 229 -4.79 -20.44 6.19
N SER A 230 -3.80 -20.69 5.32
CA SER A 230 -2.69 -21.59 5.64
C SER A 230 -1.56 -20.95 6.44
N HIS A 231 -1.42 -19.60 6.38
CA HIS A 231 -0.35 -18.81 7.01
C HIS A 231 -0.91 -17.66 7.87
N GLU A 232 -2.08 -17.85 8.46
CA GLU A 232 -2.81 -16.78 9.16
C GLU A 232 -1.95 -16.10 10.23
N GLN A 233 -1.27 -16.87 11.05
CA GLN A 233 -0.45 -16.31 12.11
C GLN A 233 0.74 -15.51 11.58
N ALA A 234 1.43 -15.99 10.54
CA ALA A 234 2.54 -15.27 9.91
C ALA A 234 2.05 -13.99 9.24
N LEU A 235 0.92 -14.04 8.54
CA LEU A 235 0.30 -12.89 7.92
C LEU A 235 -0.06 -11.80 8.96
N ARG A 236 -0.70 -12.20 10.07
CA ARG A 236 -1.04 -11.28 11.17
C ARG A 236 0.22 -10.67 11.80
N ARG A 237 1.26 -11.48 12.06
CA ARG A 237 2.56 -10.99 12.56
C ARG A 237 3.21 -10.01 11.60
N TYR A 238 3.17 -10.28 10.28
CA TYR A 238 3.67 -9.35 9.28
C TYR A 238 2.92 -8.02 9.28
N LEU A 239 1.59 -8.05 9.24
CA LEU A 239 0.78 -6.83 9.25
C LEU A 239 0.95 -6.03 10.55
N ALA A 240 1.13 -6.71 11.69
CA ALA A 240 1.46 -6.07 12.97
C ALA A 240 2.87 -5.43 12.93
N ALA A 241 3.87 -6.12 12.38
CA ALA A 241 5.22 -5.57 12.21
C ALA A 241 5.21 -4.36 11.26
N ALA A 242 4.47 -4.41 10.14
CA ALA A 242 4.28 -3.29 9.23
C ALA A 242 3.59 -2.09 9.94
N ALA A 243 2.57 -2.35 10.75
CA ALA A 243 1.92 -1.31 11.57
C ALA A 243 2.91 -0.70 12.58
N ARG A 244 3.79 -1.51 13.18
CA ARG A 244 4.85 -1.03 14.07
C ARG A 244 5.86 -0.15 13.34
N VAL A 245 6.27 -0.52 12.11
CA VAL A 245 7.13 0.32 11.25
C VAL A 245 6.49 1.68 11.03
N ARG A 246 5.21 1.73 10.65
CA ARG A 246 4.49 2.99 10.44
C ARG A 246 4.40 3.84 11.71
N ALA A 247 4.19 3.19 12.87
CA ALA A 247 4.21 3.88 14.16
C ALA A 247 5.58 4.49 14.48
N ILE A 248 6.66 3.78 14.19
CA ILE A 248 8.05 4.27 14.34
C ILE A 248 8.28 5.46 13.40
N LEU A 249 7.91 5.36 12.11
CA LEU A 249 8.02 6.46 11.16
C LEU A 249 7.22 7.69 11.59
N ALA A 250 6.09 7.50 12.28
CA ALA A 250 5.31 8.60 12.82
C ALA A 250 5.97 9.28 14.03
N ALA A 251 6.53 8.47 14.96
CA ALA A 251 7.03 8.96 16.24
C ALA A 251 8.50 9.41 16.20
N GLU A 252 9.35 8.73 15.42
CA GLU A 252 10.80 8.87 15.45
C GLU A 252 11.32 9.56 14.17
N PRO A 253 11.70 10.85 14.19
CA PRO A 253 12.28 11.51 13.03
C PRO A 253 13.54 10.82 12.48
N ASP A 254 14.38 10.30 13.36
CA ASP A 254 15.65 9.65 12.99
C ASP A 254 15.45 8.31 12.24
N ALA A 255 14.26 7.69 12.41
CA ALA A 255 13.91 6.48 11.66
C ALA A 255 13.84 6.70 10.13
N TRP A 256 13.74 7.95 9.70
CA TRP A 256 13.72 8.33 8.29
C TRP A 256 15.12 8.41 7.64
N ALA A 257 16.20 8.32 8.40
CA ALA A 257 17.55 8.46 7.86
C ALA A 257 17.86 7.53 6.66
N PRO A 258 17.55 6.22 6.69
CA PRO A 258 17.76 5.35 5.55
C PRO A 258 16.85 5.70 4.36
N ILE A 259 15.63 6.17 4.61
CA ILE A 259 14.67 6.60 3.57
C ILE A 259 15.17 7.91 2.92
N LYS A 260 15.64 8.86 3.71
CA LYS A 260 16.24 10.09 3.23
C LYS A 260 17.41 9.82 2.27
N ALA A 261 18.28 8.87 2.63
CA ALA A 261 19.38 8.46 1.78
C ALA A 261 18.90 7.82 0.46
N GLN A 262 17.91 6.95 0.51
CA GLN A 262 17.33 6.30 -0.67
C GLN A 262 16.65 7.29 -1.62
N LEU A 263 15.97 8.31 -1.08
CA LEU A 263 15.27 9.35 -1.85
C LEU A 263 16.19 10.49 -2.29
N HIS A 264 17.47 10.49 -1.88
CA HIS A 264 18.43 11.57 -2.15
C HIS A 264 17.92 12.95 -1.72
N LEU A 265 17.19 13.04 -0.61
CA LEU A 265 16.64 14.29 -0.10
C LEU A 265 17.75 15.22 0.37
N ARG A 266 17.69 16.49 -0.08
CA ARG A 266 18.77 17.46 0.09
C ARG A 266 18.97 17.89 1.55
N ASP A 267 17.86 18.09 2.27
CA ASP A 267 17.86 18.70 3.61
C ASP A 267 16.73 18.19 4.50
N GLU A 268 16.65 18.69 5.70
CA GLU A 268 15.62 18.33 6.68
C GLU A 268 14.23 18.88 6.32
N THR A 269 14.16 19.98 5.58
CA THR A 269 12.88 20.55 5.10
C THR A 269 12.22 19.61 4.12
N ALA A 270 13.02 19.07 3.18
CA ALA A 270 12.55 18.05 2.24
C ALA A 270 12.06 16.80 2.98
N LEU A 271 12.82 16.31 3.95
CA LEU A 271 12.44 15.18 4.77
C LEU A 271 11.14 15.42 5.55
N ALA A 272 11.01 16.60 6.16
CA ALA A 272 9.81 16.96 6.92
C ALA A 272 8.55 16.98 6.04
N LEU A 273 8.65 17.45 4.80
CA LEU A 273 7.55 17.44 3.84
C LEU A 273 7.17 16.02 3.45
N TYR A 274 8.13 15.18 3.06
CA TYR A 274 7.87 13.77 2.72
C TYR A 274 7.23 13.01 3.89
N ARG A 275 7.77 13.19 5.10
CA ARG A 275 7.21 12.62 6.32
C ARG A 275 5.76 13.05 6.54
N LYS A 276 5.47 14.36 6.43
CA LYS A 276 4.10 14.89 6.54
C LYS A 276 3.17 14.20 5.55
N ARG A 277 3.52 14.15 4.28
CA ARG A 277 2.70 13.57 3.21
C ARG A 277 2.49 12.07 3.37
N TYR A 278 3.53 11.33 3.78
CA TYR A 278 3.41 9.92 4.11
C TYR A 278 2.41 9.67 5.25
N LEU A 279 2.49 10.46 6.32
CA LEU A 279 1.62 10.31 7.49
C LEU A 279 0.17 10.73 7.24
N GLU A 280 -0.08 11.63 6.28
CA GLU A 280 -1.43 11.97 5.82
C GLU A 280 -2.14 10.74 5.23
N GLY A 281 -1.42 9.85 4.55
CA GLY A 281 -1.94 8.59 4.00
C GLY A 281 -2.00 7.42 4.98
N ALA A 282 -1.72 7.62 6.26
CA ALA A 282 -1.76 6.55 7.23
C ALA A 282 -3.19 6.02 7.43
N VAL A 283 -3.35 4.70 7.40
CA VAL A 283 -4.62 4.01 7.67
C VAL A 283 -5.00 4.21 9.13
N LYS A 284 -6.13 4.88 9.38
CA LYS A 284 -6.59 5.26 10.74
C LYS A 284 -7.99 4.77 11.04
N ARG A 285 -8.74 4.39 10.01
CA ARG A 285 -10.15 4.03 10.11
C ARG A 285 -10.34 2.53 10.32
N PRO A 286 -11.47 2.11 10.91
CA PRO A 286 -11.87 0.70 10.90
C PRO A 286 -11.98 0.17 9.47
N VAL A 287 -11.50 -1.05 9.25
CA VAL A 287 -11.50 -1.68 7.92
C VAL A 287 -12.90 -1.76 7.31
N ALA A 288 -13.92 -2.04 8.15
CA ALA A 288 -15.31 -2.10 7.69
C ALA A 288 -15.84 -0.75 7.14
N GLU A 289 -15.42 0.38 7.74
CA GLU A 289 -15.78 1.70 7.25
C GLU A 289 -15.08 2.02 5.92
N GLU A 290 -13.79 1.70 5.80
CA GLU A 290 -13.06 1.86 4.55
C GLU A 290 -13.64 0.97 3.44
N ALA A 291 -14.04 -0.26 3.74
CA ALA A 291 -14.68 -1.15 2.79
C ALA A 291 -16.03 -0.60 2.28
N ALA A 292 -16.82 0.01 3.17
CA ALA A 292 -18.07 0.64 2.79
C ALA A 292 -17.86 1.83 1.83
N ASP A 293 -16.90 2.71 2.14
CA ASP A 293 -16.56 3.84 1.28
C ASP A 293 -15.90 3.39 -0.04
N ALA A 294 -15.04 2.38 0.01
CA ALA A 294 -14.44 1.79 -1.20
C ALA A 294 -15.52 1.25 -2.15
N ARG A 295 -16.60 0.66 -1.61
CA ARG A 295 -17.73 0.21 -2.41
C ARG A 295 -18.48 1.37 -3.09
N VAL A 296 -18.64 2.51 -2.40
CA VAL A 296 -19.18 3.74 -3.01
C VAL A 296 -18.32 4.21 -4.17
N LEU A 297 -17.00 4.28 -3.95
CA LEU A 297 -16.06 4.67 -5.00
C LEU A 297 -15.96 3.63 -6.13
N PHE A 298 -16.11 2.34 -5.84
CA PHE A 298 -16.15 1.28 -6.86
C PHE A 298 -17.22 1.55 -7.90
N HIS A 299 -18.45 1.88 -7.48
CA HIS A 299 -19.53 2.18 -8.40
C HIS A 299 -19.26 3.41 -9.26
N ALA A 300 -18.71 4.48 -8.68
CA ALA A 300 -18.32 5.68 -9.41
C ALA A 300 -17.25 5.37 -10.47
N LEU A 301 -16.23 4.59 -10.08
CA LEU A 301 -15.12 4.18 -10.95
C LEU A 301 -15.57 3.21 -12.05
N ALA A 302 -16.46 2.26 -11.74
CA ALA A 302 -16.99 1.30 -12.70
C ALA A 302 -17.77 1.98 -13.83
N VAL A 303 -18.51 3.06 -13.53
CA VAL A 303 -19.21 3.87 -14.54
C VAL A 303 -18.24 4.52 -15.52
N ILE A 304 -17.07 4.96 -15.06
CA ILE A 304 -16.07 5.65 -15.88
C ILE A 304 -15.16 4.67 -16.61
N GLY A 305 -14.59 3.71 -15.87
CA GLY A 305 -13.58 2.78 -16.38
C GLY A 305 -14.18 1.55 -17.07
N GLY A 306 -15.47 1.27 -16.86
CA GLY A 306 -16.16 0.16 -17.49
C GLY A 306 -15.48 -1.19 -17.26
N LYS A 307 -15.71 -2.12 -18.19
CA LYS A 307 -15.13 -3.47 -18.13
C LYS A 307 -13.60 -3.51 -18.19
N ASP A 308 -12.95 -2.51 -18.75
CA ASP A 308 -11.49 -2.43 -18.78
C ASP A 308 -10.91 -2.31 -17.35
N LEU A 309 -11.66 -1.66 -16.47
CA LEU A 309 -11.26 -1.49 -15.07
C LEU A 309 -11.72 -2.66 -14.18
N VAL A 310 -13.02 -2.93 -14.16
CA VAL A 310 -13.63 -3.85 -13.18
C VAL A 310 -13.92 -5.25 -13.74
N GLY A 311 -13.67 -5.50 -15.02
CA GLY A 311 -13.98 -6.77 -15.66
C GLY A 311 -15.47 -7.10 -15.57
N GLU A 312 -15.79 -8.28 -15.08
CA GLU A 312 -17.17 -8.75 -14.85
C GLU A 312 -17.66 -8.44 -13.43
N ALA A 313 -16.86 -7.76 -12.59
CA ALA A 313 -17.28 -7.38 -11.24
C ALA A 313 -18.40 -6.33 -11.30
N SER A 314 -19.54 -6.64 -10.69
CA SER A 314 -20.69 -5.72 -10.59
C SER A 314 -20.72 -4.94 -9.28
N ASP A 315 -19.96 -5.39 -8.29
CA ASP A 315 -19.89 -4.81 -6.94
C ASP A 315 -18.55 -5.15 -6.27
N LEU A 316 -18.21 -4.41 -5.22
CA LEU A 316 -17.08 -4.68 -4.34
C LEU A 316 -17.58 -5.43 -3.09
N ASP A 317 -17.21 -6.69 -2.99
CA ASP A 317 -17.52 -7.51 -1.82
C ASP A 317 -16.71 -7.07 -0.60
N ALA A 318 -17.38 -6.56 0.44
CA ALA A 318 -16.73 -6.13 1.68
C ALA A 318 -15.96 -7.27 2.37
N SER A 319 -16.31 -8.54 2.17
CA SER A 319 -15.58 -9.68 2.70
C SER A 319 -14.17 -9.85 2.07
N SER A 320 -13.89 -9.16 0.97
CA SER A 320 -12.55 -9.10 0.39
C SER A 320 -11.58 -8.26 1.22
N PHE A 321 -12.07 -7.44 2.14
CA PHE A 321 -11.22 -6.64 3.03
C PHE A 321 -10.81 -7.45 4.25
N PHE A 322 -9.50 -7.63 4.41
CA PHE A 322 -8.91 -8.36 5.51
C PHE A 322 -8.62 -7.44 6.69
N ASP A 323 -9.23 -7.72 7.85
CA ASP A 323 -8.94 -7.02 9.10
C ASP A 323 -7.95 -7.84 9.94
N ALA A 324 -6.72 -7.35 10.06
CA ALA A 324 -5.70 -8.00 10.86
C ALA A 324 -6.01 -8.00 12.36
N LYS A 325 -6.93 -7.13 12.82
CA LYS A 325 -7.33 -7.00 14.24
C LYS A 325 -8.60 -7.78 14.58
N ALA A 326 -9.34 -8.25 13.59
CA ALA A 326 -10.52 -9.05 13.83
C ALA A 326 -10.10 -10.42 14.39
N GLY A 327 -10.48 -10.71 15.65
CA GLY A 327 -10.18 -11.98 16.33
C GLY A 327 -9.24 -11.87 17.53
N ASP A 328 -8.79 -10.66 17.89
CA ASP A 328 -8.08 -10.39 19.16
C ASP A 328 -9.06 -10.16 20.32
#